data_856137e3fce05d37e264cc1a4f1fbf79
#
_entry.id   856137e3fce05d37e264cc1a4f1fbf79
#
_cell.length_a   1.000
_cell.length_b   1.000
_cell.length_c   1.000
_cell.angle_alpha   90.00
_cell.angle_beta   90.00
_cell.angle_gamma   90.00
#
_symmetry.space_group_name_H-M   'P 1'
#
loop_
_entity.id
_entity.type
_entity.pdbx_description
1 polymer ?
#
loop_
_entity_poly.entity_id
_entity_poly.type
_entity_poly.pdbx_seq_one_letter_code
_entity_poly.pdbx_strand_id
1 'polypeptide(L)'
;MVGRTWTDVPMMSGAEMLIKALRDQGVEVIFGYPGGAVLPIYDALFQQNDIQHILVRQEGGAVHAAEGYARSTGKVGVVLVTSGPGATNAVTGLTDALMDSIPIVCLTGQVPTHLIGNDAFQEADTTGITRPCTKHNYLIKDVADLPRIIHEAFYVAQNGRPGPVVIDLPKDVVQAKSDSYVGPDEVKHRSYRPQTKAEDAAIAEAVEMIAGAKRPVVYAGGGVINSGPQASELLTRFVRLLGVPCTNTLMGLGAYPGSDPQFIGMLGMHGTYEANLAMYNCDVMINVGARFDDRVTGRLDEFSPNSKKIHIDIDASSINKNVMVDLPIVGDAGSVLEDLLAAWKARDLQLDQKALKAWWAQIDEWRARDCLKYEQKDQIIKPQHAIKRLYELTREREPYITTEVGQHQMWAAQYFKFEKPNRWMTSGGLGTMGYGMPAALGVQRAHPDALVIDIAGEASILMNIQELSCIAQYNLPVKVFIVNNQWMGMVRQWQELLHGGRYSESYTASLPDFVKLAESFHAVGIRCEKADDLDDKIMEMIETPKPVIFDCLVSKDENCFPMIPSGAAHYEMLLGPEDKAGKPISEEGMVLV
;
A
#
# COMPACT_ATOMS: atom_id res chain seq x y z
N MET A 1 21.36 40.03 -44.28
CA MET A 1 21.64 39.90 -42.85
C MET A 1 20.28 39.77 -42.16
N VAL A 2 19.85 38.58 -41.90
CA VAL A 2 18.58 38.33 -41.15
C VAL A 2 18.99 38.22 -39.70
N GLY A 3 18.57 39.19 -38.90
CA GLY A 3 18.83 39.23 -37.47
C GLY A 3 18.17 38.05 -36.81
N ARG A 4 18.93 37.19 -36.15
CA ARG A 4 18.43 36.25 -35.16
C ARG A 4 17.99 37.07 -33.96
N THR A 5 16.70 37.18 -33.74
CA THR A 5 16.14 37.58 -32.46
C THR A 5 16.45 36.49 -31.45
N TRP A 6 17.42 36.72 -30.59
CA TRP A 6 17.63 35.95 -29.38
C TRP A 6 16.40 36.22 -28.50
N THR A 7 15.52 35.23 -28.41
CA THR A 7 14.56 35.23 -27.31
C THR A 7 15.40 34.96 -26.07
N ASP A 8 15.55 35.96 -25.19
CA ASP A 8 16.21 35.84 -23.90
C ASP A 8 15.42 34.83 -23.08
N VAL A 9 15.83 33.57 -23.10
CA VAL A 9 15.38 32.57 -22.11
C VAL A 9 16.01 33.03 -20.80
N PRO A 10 15.24 33.31 -19.76
CA PRO A 10 15.81 33.81 -18.51
C PRO A 10 16.72 32.77 -17.89
N MET A 11 17.91 33.19 -17.48
CA MET A 11 18.83 32.36 -16.73
C MET A 11 18.20 31.99 -15.38
N MET A 12 17.96 30.70 -15.16
CA MET A 12 17.42 30.15 -13.92
C MET A 12 18.50 29.36 -13.17
N SER A 13 18.47 29.40 -11.84
CA SER A 13 19.24 28.45 -11.01
C SER A 13 18.65 27.04 -11.14
N GLY A 14 19.46 26.01 -10.85
CA GLY A 14 18.98 24.64 -10.80
C GLY A 14 17.80 24.47 -9.82
N ALA A 15 17.80 25.20 -8.71
CA ALA A 15 16.68 25.21 -7.75
C ALA A 15 15.39 25.76 -8.37
N GLU A 16 15.47 26.89 -9.08
CA GLU A 16 14.31 27.48 -9.79
C GLU A 16 13.81 26.56 -10.91
N MET A 17 14.72 25.91 -11.66
CA MET A 17 14.37 24.91 -12.67
C MET A 17 13.66 23.70 -12.04
N LEU A 18 14.15 23.21 -10.88
CA LEU A 18 13.52 22.11 -10.14
C LEU A 18 12.08 22.45 -9.77
N ILE A 19 11.86 23.60 -9.15
CA ILE A 19 10.52 24.03 -8.75
C ILE A 19 9.60 24.18 -9.97
N LYS A 20 10.12 24.78 -11.06
CA LYS A 20 9.35 24.87 -12.29
C LYS A 20 9.00 23.50 -12.86
N ALA A 21 9.94 22.54 -12.90
CA ALA A 21 9.68 21.21 -13.39
C ALA A 21 8.67 20.43 -12.55
N LEU A 22 8.69 20.59 -11.21
CA LEU A 22 7.68 20.02 -10.32
C LEU A 22 6.29 20.61 -10.58
N ARG A 23 6.18 21.91 -10.82
CA ARG A 23 4.91 22.57 -11.22
C ARG A 23 4.40 22.05 -12.56
N ASP A 24 5.28 21.90 -13.55
CA ASP A 24 4.94 21.34 -14.86
C ASP A 24 4.47 19.88 -14.77
N GLN A 25 4.87 19.12 -13.71
CA GLN A 25 4.36 17.79 -13.38
C GLN A 25 3.07 17.81 -12.53
N GLY A 26 2.53 18.98 -12.22
CA GLY A 26 1.30 19.12 -11.43
C GLY A 26 1.47 18.77 -9.95
N VAL A 27 2.68 18.95 -9.40
CA VAL A 27 2.94 18.74 -7.96
C VAL A 27 2.29 19.84 -7.16
N GLU A 28 1.45 19.48 -6.20
CA GLU A 28 0.75 20.39 -5.29
C GLU A 28 1.35 20.38 -3.88
N VAL A 29 1.95 19.25 -3.48
CA VAL A 29 2.45 19.04 -2.12
C VAL A 29 3.79 18.32 -2.15
N ILE A 30 4.72 18.79 -1.31
CA ILE A 30 6.00 18.13 -1.01
C ILE A 30 6.04 17.82 0.48
N PHE A 31 6.36 16.59 0.85
CA PHE A 31 6.66 16.20 2.22
C PHE A 31 8.17 16.21 2.42
N GLY A 32 8.68 16.87 3.45
CA GLY A 32 10.11 16.96 3.56
C GLY A 32 10.65 17.55 4.86
N TYR A 33 11.97 17.51 4.97
CA TYR A 33 12.72 18.04 6.11
C TYR A 33 13.94 18.81 5.61
N PRO A 34 14.10 20.11 5.97
CA PRO A 34 15.19 20.94 5.47
C PRO A 34 16.54 20.56 6.07
N GLY A 35 17.61 20.86 5.32
CA GLY A 35 18.99 20.75 5.78
C GLY A 35 19.93 21.49 4.85
N GLY A 36 21.20 21.57 5.21
CA GLY A 36 22.19 22.44 4.56
C GLY A 36 22.37 22.27 3.06
N ALA A 37 22.25 21.02 2.57
CA ALA A 37 22.43 20.73 1.14
C ALA A 37 21.26 21.24 0.26
N VAL A 38 20.05 21.28 0.81
CA VAL A 38 18.83 21.63 0.06
C VAL A 38 18.32 23.07 0.29
N LEU A 39 19.03 23.88 1.07
CA LEU A 39 18.62 25.28 1.32
C LEU A 39 18.37 26.11 0.05
N PRO A 40 19.14 25.96 -1.05
CA PRO A 40 18.81 26.67 -2.28
C PRO A 40 17.43 26.28 -2.86
N ILE A 41 17.02 25.01 -2.68
CA ILE A 41 15.69 24.54 -3.10
C ILE A 41 14.59 25.15 -2.22
N TYR A 42 14.82 25.20 -0.90
CA TYR A 42 13.89 25.84 0.04
C TYR A 42 13.75 27.35 -0.20
N ASP A 43 14.83 28.02 -0.62
CA ASP A 43 14.77 29.43 -1.03
C ASP A 43 13.88 29.63 -2.27
N ALA A 44 14.02 28.77 -3.27
CA ALA A 44 13.15 28.80 -4.45
C ALA A 44 11.69 28.42 -4.11
N LEU A 45 11.46 27.48 -3.18
CA LEU A 45 10.13 27.14 -2.68
C LEU A 45 9.46 28.32 -1.98
N PHE A 46 10.21 29.12 -1.23
CA PHE A 46 9.68 30.31 -0.54
C PHE A 46 9.16 31.39 -1.51
N GLN A 47 9.70 31.43 -2.73
CA GLN A 47 9.39 32.46 -3.73
C GLN A 47 8.14 32.11 -4.59
N GLN A 48 7.41 31.04 -4.27
CA GLN A 48 6.20 30.63 -4.98
C GLN A 48 5.11 30.16 -4.01
N ASN A 49 3.86 30.03 -4.51
CA ASN A 49 2.69 29.64 -3.70
C ASN A 49 1.92 28.44 -4.28
N ASP A 50 2.37 27.85 -5.39
CA ASP A 50 1.63 26.78 -6.07
C ASP A 50 1.89 25.42 -5.42
N ILE A 51 3.11 25.19 -4.91
CA ILE A 51 3.50 23.96 -4.23
C ILE A 51 3.57 24.23 -2.73
N GLN A 52 2.81 23.47 -1.96
CA GLN A 52 2.86 23.51 -0.50
C GLN A 52 3.91 22.52 0.04
N HIS A 53 4.63 22.93 1.05
CA HIS A 53 5.57 22.06 1.76
C HIS A 53 5.01 21.68 3.12
N ILE A 54 4.99 20.39 3.42
CA ILE A 54 4.63 19.83 4.73
C ILE A 54 5.92 19.46 5.46
N LEU A 55 6.18 20.16 6.54
CA LEU A 55 7.35 19.91 7.38
C LEU A 55 7.08 18.71 8.30
N VAL A 56 7.61 17.56 7.95
CA VAL A 56 7.58 16.34 8.76
C VAL A 56 8.57 16.43 9.94
N ARG A 57 8.62 15.42 10.79
CA ARG A 57 9.57 15.35 11.91
C ARG A 57 10.68 14.32 11.72
N GLN A 58 10.49 13.45 10.73
CA GLN A 58 11.48 12.43 10.37
C GLN A 58 11.31 12.05 8.88
N GLU A 59 12.41 11.81 8.17
CA GLU A 59 12.40 11.65 6.70
C GLU A 59 11.71 10.37 6.23
N GLY A 60 11.76 9.29 7.03
CA GLY A 60 10.95 8.09 6.76
C GLY A 60 9.45 8.39 6.84
N GLY A 61 9.03 9.22 7.81
CA GLY A 61 7.67 9.74 7.89
C GLY A 61 7.27 10.57 6.66
N ALA A 62 8.21 11.32 6.06
CA ALA A 62 7.95 12.04 4.81
C ALA A 62 7.61 11.08 3.67
N VAL A 63 8.34 9.97 3.54
CA VAL A 63 8.07 9.00 2.48
C VAL A 63 6.72 8.32 2.71
N HIS A 64 6.42 7.86 3.93
CA HIS A 64 5.12 7.25 4.24
C HIS A 64 3.95 8.24 4.06
N ALA A 65 4.12 9.53 4.36
CA ALA A 65 3.11 10.55 4.05
C ALA A 65 2.90 10.70 2.53
N ALA A 66 3.99 10.70 1.77
CA ALA A 66 3.93 10.74 0.30
C ALA A 66 3.27 9.46 -0.26
N GLU A 67 3.48 8.29 0.35
CA GLU A 67 2.79 7.05 -0.01
C GLU A 67 1.28 7.13 0.23
N GLY A 68 0.86 7.62 1.40
CA GLY A 68 -0.56 7.85 1.71
C GLY A 68 -1.22 8.82 0.72
N TYR A 69 -0.52 9.92 0.40
CA TYR A 69 -0.95 10.86 -0.63
C TYR A 69 -1.09 10.19 -2.00
N ALA A 70 -0.06 9.46 -2.45
CA ALA A 70 -0.06 8.81 -3.76
C ALA A 70 -1.16 7.76 -3.90
N ARG A 71 -1.34 6.90 -2.90
CA ARG A 71 -2.34 5.82 -2.91
C ARG A 71 -3.77 6.36 -2.86
N SER A 72 -4.01 7.45 -2.15
CA SER A 72 -5.35 8.04 -2.04
C SER A 72 -5.75 8.90 -3.23
N THR A 73 -4.78 9.47 -3.97
CA THR A 73 -5.02 10.40 -5.09
C THR A 73 -4.75 9.80 -6.46
N GLY A 74 -3.92 8.76 -6.55
CA GLY A 74 -3.36 8.27 -7.82
C GLY A 74 -2.26 9.14 -8.43
N LYS A 75 -1.83 10.21 -7.73
CA LYS A 75 -0.74 11.11 -8.15
C LYS A 75 0.60 10.59 -7.60
N VAL A 76 1.70 11.09 -8.15
CA VAL A 76 3.05 10.82 -7.60
C VAL A 76 3.22 11.55 -6.27
N GLY A 77 3.66 10.83 -5.24
CA GLY A 77 4.10 11.44 -3.99
C GLY A 77 5.49 12.06 -4.15
N VAL A 78 5.71 13.25 -3.60
CA VAL A 78 7.00 13.94 -3.71
C VAL A 78 7.60 14.19 -2.34
N VAL A 79 8.87 13.81 -2.19
CA VAL A 79 9.65 13.93 -0.96
C VAL A 79 10.88 14.77 -1.21
N LEU A 80 11.23 15.65 -0.27
CA LEU A 80 12.45 16.46 -0.30
C LEU A 80 13.20 16.34 1.04
N VAL A 81 14.39 15.78 1.00
CA VAL A 81 15.24 15.55 2.19
C VAL A 81 16.68 16.00 1.93
N THR A 82 17.40 16.29 3.00
CA THR A 82 18.81 16.71 2.91
C THR A 82 19.74 15.53 2.63
N SER A 83 21.02 15.81 2.48
CA SER A 83 22.09 14.83 2.29
C SER A 83 22.36 13.98 3.55
N GLY A 84 23.16 12.93 3.40
CA GLY A 84 23.60 12.08 4.50
C GLY A 84 22.43 11.45 5.25
N PRO A 85 22.24 11.79 6.54
CA PRO A 85 21.18 11.19 7.36
C PRO A 85 19.78 11.45 6.82
N GLY A 86 19.53 12.57 6.13
CA GLY A 86 18.24 12.83 5.49
C GLY A 86 17.92 11.81 4.41
N ALA A 87 18.87 11.54 3.52
CA ALA A 87 18.72 10.52 2.47
C ALA A 87 18.63 9.10 3.06
N THR A 88 19.49 8.75 4.03
CA THR A 88 19.49 7.40 4.61
C THR A 88 18.25 7.10 5.45
N ASN A 89 17.67 8.07 6.14
CA ASN A 89 16.40 7.90 6.87
C ASN A 89 15.19 7.64 5.93
N ALA A 90 15.25 8.04 4.68
CA ALA A 90 14.17 7.80 3.72
C ALA A 90 14.13 6.34 3.18
N VAL A 91 15.19 5.56 3.38
CA VAL A 91 15.39 4.25 2.72
C VAL A 91 14.29 3.24 3.06
N THR A 92 13.84 3.17 4.31
CA THR A 92 12.74 2.27 4.69
C THR A 92 11.46 2.59 3.92
N GLY A 93 11.05 3.86 3.87
CA GLY A 93 9.87 4.26 3.11
C GLY A 93 10.02 4.03 1.60
N LEU A 94 11.21 4.28 1.03
CA LEU A 94 11.47 3.97 -0.37
C LEU A 94 11.37 2.47 -0.65
N THR A 95 11.87 1.62 0.25
CA THR A 95 11.75 0.16 0.12
C THR A 95 10.29 -0.27 0.20
N ASP A 96 9.52 0.32 1.10
CA ASP A 96 8.09 0.07 1.24
C ASP A 96 7.34 0.43 -0.05
N ALA A 97 7.57 1.63 -0.57
CA ALA A 97 6.99 2.08 -1.84
C ALA A 97 7.34 1.17 -3.03
N LEU A 98 8.57 0.62 -3.07
CA LEU A 98 8.96 -0.34 -4.10
C LEU A 98 8.20 -1.66 -3.97
N MET A 99 8.11 -2.20 -2.75
CA MET A 99 7.42 -3.47 -2.47
C MET A 99 5.92 -3.40 -2.76
N ASP A 100 5.29 -2.27 -2.46
CA ASP A 100 3.85 -2.04 -2.63
C ASP A 100 3.49 -1.33 -3.95
N SER A 101 4.47 -1.08 -4.81
CA SER A 101 4.26 -0.49 -6.14
C SER A 101 3.62 0.90 -6.06
N ILE A 102 4.20 1.80 -5.26
CA ILE A 102 3.70 3.16 -5.03
C ILE A 102 4.61 4.17 -5.76
N PRO A 103 4.05 5.06 -6.60
CA PRO A 103 4.85 6.03 -7.34
C PRO A 103 5.31 7.18 -6.44
N ILE A 104 6.60 7.25 -6.16
CA ILE A 104 7.25 8.30 -5.36
C ILE A 104 8.41 8.89 -6.15
N VAL A 105 8.56 10.21 -6.09
CA VAL A 105 9.79 10.92 -6.49
C VAL A 105 10.43 11.51 -5.24
N CYS A 106 11.57 10.99 -4.85
CA CYS A 106 12.33 11.43 -3.71
C CYS A 106 13.54 12.26 -4.15
N LEU A 107 13.53 13.52 -3.76
CA LEU A 107 14.60 14.49 -4.00
C LEU A 107 15.53 14.49 -2.79
N THR A 108 16.77 14.04 -2.96
CA THR A 108 17.78 14.02 -1.90
C THR A 108 18.83 15.09 -2.18
N GLY A 109 19.21 15.85 -1.16
CA GLY A 109 20.38 16.71 -1.28
C GLY A 109 21.66 15.88 -1.29
N GLN A 110 22.71 16.43 -1.90
CA GLN A 110 24.05 15.83 -1.90
C GLN A 110 25.10 16.92 -1.68
N VAL A 111 26.26 16.53 -1.18
CA VAL A 111 27.43 17.42 -1.10
C VAL A 111 27.83 17.92 -2.50
N PRO A 112 28.54 19.06 -2.64
CA PRO A 112 29.01 19.54 -3.93
C PRO A 112 29.78 18.46 -4.72
N THR A 113 29.62 18.45 -6.03
CA THR A 113 30.14 17.40 -6.92
C THR A 113 31.63 17.09 -6.72
N HIS A 114 32.46 18.11 -6.44
CA HIS A 114 33.89 17.97 -6.21
C HIS A 114 34.25 17.36 -4.84
N LEU A 115 33.29 17.25 -3.91
CA LEU A 115 33.47 16.64 -2.60
C LEU A 115 32.97 15.19 -2.53
N ILE A 116 32.23 14.73 -3.53
CA ILE A 116 31.71 13.35 -3.57
C ILE A 116 32.88 12.36 -3.58
N GLY A 117 32.86 11.42 -2.62
CA GLY A 117 33.93 10.42 -2.46
C GLY A 117 35.09 10.88 -1.58
N ASN A 118 34.98 12.03 -0.90
CA ASN A 118 36.02 12.59 -0.04
C ASN A 118 35.66 12.57 1.44
N ASP A 119 34.68 11.75 1.87
CA ASP A 119 34.16 11.66 3.23
C ASP A 119 33.73 13.04 3.78
N ALA A 120 33.08 13.84 2.94
CA ALA A 120 32.62 15.17 3.30
C ALA A 120 31.51 15.11 4.37
N PHE A 121 31.33 16.19 5.14
CA PHE A 121 30.29 16.26 6.15
C PHE A 121 28.90 16.04 5.56
N GLN A 122 28.16 15.09 6.12
CA GLN A 122 26.84 14.64 5.65
C GLN A 122 26.85 14.11 4.21
N GLU A 123 27.94 13.51 3.77
CA GLU A 123 27.99 12.73 2.55
C GLU A 123 27.43 11.32 2.79
N ALA A 124 26.69 10.80 1.81
CA ALA A 124 26.36 9.38 1.69
C ALA A 124 26.31 9.00 0.20
N ASP A 125 26.68 7.76 -0.13
CA ASP A 125 26.44 7.21 -1.47
C ASP A 125 24.98 6.87 -1.64
N THR A 126 24.15 7.91 -1.79
CA THR A 126 22.70 7.79 -1.90
C THR A 126 22.29 6.90 -3.06
N THR A 127 22.97 7.03 -4.22
CA THR A 127 22.64 6.19 -5.38
C THR A 127 23.02 4.73 -5.18
N GLY A 128 24.12 4.44 -4.50
CA GLY A 128 24.51 3.08 -4.12
C GLY A 128 23.53 2.45 -3.14
N ILE A 129 23.17 3.18 -2.09
CA ILE A 129 22.24 2.73 -1.04
C ILE A 129 20.83 2.51 -1.61
N THR A 130 20.33 3.41 -2.43
CA THR A 130 18.94 3.37 -2.92
C THR A 130 18.75 2.48 -4.16
N ARG A 131 19.81 2.03 -4.81
CA ARG A 131 19.71 1.19 -6.01
C ARG A 131 18.84 -0.07 -5.85
N PRO A 132 18.98 -0.89 -4.79
CA PRO A 132 18.13 -2.05 -4.60
C PRO A 132 16.72 -1.70 -4.06
N CYS A 133 16.52 -0.49 -3.54
CA CYS A 133 15.30 -0.06 -2.87
C CYS A 133 14.42 0.83 -3.75
N THR A 134 14.80 1.07 -5.00
CA THR A 134 14.07 1.97 -5.91
C THR A 134 13.93 1.38 -7.30
N LYS A 135 12.96 1.87 -8.03
CA LYS A 135 12.76 1.52 -9.44
C LYS A 135 13.86 2.10 -10.31
N HIS A 136 14.32 3.31 -9.99
CA HIS A 136 15.47 3.97 -10.60
C HIS A 136 16.03 5.05 -9.69
N ASN A 137 17.30 5.42 -9.89
CA ASN A 137 17.91 6.56 -9.23
C ASN A 137 18.85 7.34 -10.16
N TYR A 138 18.99 8.63 -9.88
CA TYR A 138 19.84 9.55 -10.63
C TYR A 138 20.76 10.32 -9.68
N LEU A 139 22.00 10.55 -10.10
CA LEU A 139 22.88 11.59 -9.54
C LEU A 139 23.07 12.65 -10.63
N ILE A 140 22.57 13.87 -10.40
CA ILE A 140 22.66 14.97 -11.36
C ILE A 140 24.03 15.63 -11.25
N LYS A 141 24.77 15.70 -12.36
CA LYS A 141 26.12 16.30 -12.41
C LYS A 141 26.16 17.60 -13.20
N ASP A 142 25.14 17.88 -14.00
CA ASP A 142 25.03 19.08 -14.82
C ASP A 142 23.64 19.69 -14.64
N VAL A 143 23.58 20.99 -14.39
CA VAL A 143 22.33 21.73 -14.23
C VAL A 143 21.45 21.68 -15.49
N ALA A 144 22.06 21.57 -16.67
CA ALA A 144 21.34 21.46 -17.93
C ALA A 144 20.52 20.17 -18.07
N ASP A 145 20.93 19.09 -17.38
CA ASP A 145 20.22 17.82 -17.38
C ASP A 145 19.04 17.80 -16.38
N LEU A 146 19.02 18.72 -15.42
CA LEU A 146 18.08 18.68 -14.29
C LEU A 146 16.60 18.64 -14.72
N PRO A 147 16.08 19.53 -15.59
CA PRO A 147 14.67 19.50 -15.97
C PRO A 147 14.29 18.18 -16.67
N ARG A 148 15.12 17.72 -17.58
CA ARG A 148 14.92 16.45 -18.29
C ARG A 148 14.82 15.27 -17.30
N ILE A 149 15.76 15.19 -16.36
CA ILE A 149 15.78 14.09 -15.36
C ILE A 149 14.56 14.14 -14.46
N ILE A 150 14.09 15.30 -14.04
CA ILE A 150 12.86 15.42 -13.25
C ILE A 150 11.67 14.83 -14.03
N HIS A 151 11.47 15.22 -15.27
CA HIS A 151 10.36 14.71 -16.09
C HIS A 151 10.49 13.20 -16.36
N GLU A 152 11.70 12.71 -16.62
CA GLU A 152 11.97 11.26 -16.76
C GLU A 152 11.63 10.49 -15.47
N ALA A 153 11.97 11.04 -14.29
CA ALA A 153 11.71 10.41 -13.00
C ALA A 153 10.22 10.24 -12.74
N PHE A 154 9.41 11.25 -13.03
CA PHE A 154 7.94 11.15 -12.93
C PHE A 154 7.39 10.10 -13.90
N TYR A 155 7.87 10.10 -15.14
CA TYR A 155 7.48 9.08 -16.11
C TYR A 155 7.82 7.67 -15.64
N VAL A 156 9.04 7.44 -15.13
CA VAL A 156 9.48 6.13 -14.64
C VAL A 156 8.69 5.72 -13.40
N ALA A 157 8.41 6.65 -12.48
CA ALA A 157 7.68 6.34 -11.25
C ALA A 157 6.26 5.83 -11.52
N GLN A 158 5.56 6.40 -12.50
CA GLN A 158 4.14 6.11 -12.79
C GLN A 158 3.91 4.98 -13.78
N ASN A 159 4.78 4.83 -14.79
CA ASN A 159 4.52 3.95 -15.91
C ASN A 159 5.02 2.52 -15.68
N GLY A 160 4.34 1.53 -16.24
CA GLY A 160 4.55 0.13 -15.93
C GLY A 160 4.14 -0.16 -14.49
N ARG A 161 4.83 -1.08 -13.80
CA ARG A 161 4.65 -1.24 -12.36
C ARG A 161 5.12 0.02 -11.64
N PRO A 162 4.25 0.76 -10.92
CA PRO A 162 4.66 1.97 -10.23
C PRO A 162 5.74 1.71 -9.17
N GLY A 163 6.50 2.74 -8.82
CA GLY A 163 7.54 2.59 -7.80
C GLY A 163 8.34 3.88 -7.59
N PRO A 164 9.19 3.91 -6.54
CA PRO A 164 9.96 5.08 -6.17
C PRO A 164 11.15 5.32 -7.12
N VAL A 165 11.41 6.60 -7.37
CA VAL A 165 12.59 7.09 -8.08
C VAL A 165 13.29 8.13 -7.21
N VAL A 166 14.61 8.00 -7.06
CA VAL A 166 15.43 8.95 -6.30
C VAL A 166 16.21 9.85 -7.26
N ILE A 167 16.26 11.13 -6.92
CA ILE A 167 17.09 12.11 -7.63
C ILE A 167 18.02 12.77 -6.61
N ASP A 168 19.30 12.45 -6.69
CA ASP A 168 20.34 12.97 -5.84
C ASP A 168 20.90 14.27 -6.41
N LEU A 169 20.82 15.36 -5.65
CA LEU A 169 20.97 16.75 -6.08
C LEU A 169 22.18 17.40 -5.40
N PRO A 170 23.37 17.40 -6.04
CA PRO A 170 24.52 18.11 -5.50
C PRO A 170 24.26 19.61 -5.36
N LYS A 171 24.73 20.19 -4.25
CA LYS A 171 24.44 21.58 -3.88
C LYS A 171 24.92 22.59 -4.92
N ASP A 172 26.09 22.36 -5.51
CA ASP A 172 26.66 23.21 -6.58
C ASP A 172 25.82 23.16 -7.86
N VAL A 173 25.24 22.00 -8.21
CA VAL A 173 24.35 21.84 -9.36
C VAL A 173 23.04 22.61 -9.18
N VAL A 174 22.42 22.55 -7.99
CA VAL A 174 21.16 23.32 -7.74
C VAL A 174 21.39 24.83 -7.63
N GLN A 175 22.62 25.26 -7.35
CA GLN A 175 23.02 26.68 -7.34
C GLN A 175 23.47 27.19 -8.72
N ALA A 176 23.94 26.32 -9.60
CA ALA A 176 24.38 26.68 -10.93
C ALA A 176 23.24 27.29 -11.76
N LYS A 177 23.58 28.21 -12.67
CA LYS A 177 22.59 28.86 -13.54
C LYS A 177 22.70 28.33 -14.97
N SER A 178 21.54 28.16 -15.63
CA SER A 178 21.45 27.76 -17.03
C SER A 178 20.19 28.36 -17.68
N ASP A 179 20.20 28.45 -19.00
CA ASP A 179 19.05 28.75 -19.85
C ASP A 179 18.44 27.50 -20.51
N SER A 180 18.91 26.30 -20.14
CA SER A 180 18.57 25.01 -20.77
C SER A 180 17.34 24.34 -20.20
N TYR A 181 16.24 25.08 -19.99
CA TYR A 181 15.00 24.47 -19.52
C TYR A 181 14.27 23.75 -20.66
N VAL A 182 13.85 22.49 -20.41
CA VAL A 182 12.98 21.70 -21.31
C VAL A 182 11.69 21.35 -20.56
N GLY A 183 10.56 21.42 -21.27
CA GLY A 183 9.24 21.04 -20.71
C GLY A 183 8.97 19.54 -20.79
N PRO A 184 7.92 19.03 -20.12
CA PRO A 184 7.59 17.60 -20.05
C PRO A 184 7.32 16.99 -21.45
N ASP A 185 6.69 17.73 -22.36
CA ASP A 185 6.35 17.25 -23.72
C ASP A 185 7.59 17.03 -24.61
N GLU A 186 8.70 17.66 -24.29
CA GLU A 186 9.95 17.55 -25.02
C GLU A 186 10.77 16.33 -24.60
N VAL A 187 10.45 15.74 -23.43
CA VAL A 187 11.20 14.62 -22.86
C VAL A 187 10.64 13.29 -23.39
N LYS A 188 11.47 12.54 -24.11
CA LYS A 188 11.14 11.21 -24.65
C LYS A 188 11.97 10.15 -23.95
N HIS A 189 11.32 9.28 -23.20
CA HIS A 189 12.00 8.11 -22.63
C HIS A 189 12.33 7.09 -23.72
N ARG A 190 13.62 6.83 -23.95
CA ARG A 190 14.06 5.99 -25.09
C ARG A 190 14.06 4.50 -24.77
N SER A 191 14.41 4.13 -23.55
CA SER A 191 14.67 2.74 -23.15
C SER A 191 13.56 2.10 -22.32
N TYR A 192 12.73 2.89 -21.63
CA TYR A 192 11.65 2.39 -20.77
C TYR A 192 10.29 2.59 -21.45
N ARG A 193 9.72 1.49 -21.97
CA ARG A 193 8.43 1.47 -22.66
C ARG A 193 7.64 0.25 -22.20
N PRO A 194 6.95 0.34 -21.05
CA PRO A 194 6.14 -0.78 -20.55
C PRO A 194 5.05 -1.15 -21.54
N GLN A 195 4.79 -2.45 -21.67
CA GLN A 195 3.69 -2.97 -22.45
C GLN A 195 2.39 -2.80 -21.66
N THR A 196 1.45 -2.02 -22.17
CA THR A 196 0.17 -1.76 -21.52
C THR A 196 -0.99 -2.55 -22.13
N LYS A 197 -0.85 -2.99 -23.40
CA LYS A 197 -1.86 -3.79 -24.09
C LYS A 197 -1.43 -5.24 -24.24
N ALA A 198 -2.36 -6.15 -23.99
CA ALA A 198 -2.15 -7.57 -24.23
C ALA A 198 -2.15 -7.88 -25.74
N GLU A 199 -1.63 -9.05 -26.09
CA GLU A 199 -1.75 -9.60 -27.44
C GLU A 199 -3.14 -10.19 -27.65
N ASP A 200 -3.76 -9.94 -28.79
CA ASP A 200 -5.10 -10.43 -29.14
C ASP A 200 -5.23 -11.95 -29.03
N ALA A 201 -4.17 -12.68 -29.36
CA ALA A 201 -4.15 -14.13 -29.25
C ALA A 201 -4.26 -14.61 -27.81
N ALA A 202 -3.59 -13.93 -26.86
CA ALA A 202 -3.67 -14.25 -25.44
C ALA A 202 -5.05 -13.94 -24.86
N ILE A 203 -5.67 -12.84 -25.28
CA ILE A 203 -7.07 -12.51 -24.91
C ILE A 203 -8.04 -13.59 -25.44
N ALA A 204 -7.86 -14.03 -26.69
CA ALA A 204 -8.68 -15.06 -27.30
C ALA A 204 -8.56 -16.41 -26.55
N GLU A 205 -7.35 -16.81 -26.17
CA GLU A 205 -7.09 -18.01 -25.39
C GLU A 205 -7.68 -17.92 -23.99
N ALA A 206 -7.54 -16.75 -23.33
CA ALA A 206 -8.07 -16.52 -22.00
C ALA A 206 -9.60 -16.71 -21.94
N VAL A 207 -10.35 -16.11 -22.86
CA VAL A 207 -11.81 -16.22 -22.84
C VAL A 207 -12.28 -17.66 -23.13
N GLU A 208 -11.58 -18.42 -23.98
CA GLU A 208 -11.88 -19.84 -24.22
C GLU A 208 -11.57 -20.69 -22.97
N MET A 209 -10.43 -20.44 -22.31
CA MET A 209 -10.06 -21.12 -21.06
C MET A 209 -11.10 -20.86 -19.96
N ILE A 210 -11.56 -19.61 -19.83
CA ILE A 210 -12.59 -19.21 -18.86
C ILE A 210 -13.94 -19.87 -19.22
N ALA A 211 -14.34 -19.87 -20.47
CA ALA A 211 -15.62 -20.47 -20.91
C ALA A 211 -15.69 -21.99 -20.63
N GLY A 212 -14.55 -22.67 -20.67
CA GLY A 212 -14.43 -24.10 -20.33
C GLY A 212 -14.42 -24.41 -18.83
N ALA A 213 -14.35 -23.40 -17.97
CA ALA A 213 -14.21 -23.58 -16.52
C ALA A 213 -15.52 -24.05 -15.87
N LYS A 214 -15.38 -24.89 -14.85
CA LYS A 214 -16.49 -25.36 -14.01
C LYS A 214 -16.45 -24.75 -12.59
N ARG A 215 -15.26 -24.38 -12.13
CA ARG A 215 -14.98 -23.81 -10.80
C ARG A 215 -14.03 -22.63 -10.91
N PRO A 216 -14.37 -21.61 -11.71
CA PRO A 216 -13.49 -20.45 -11.86
C PRO A 216 -13.46 -19.59 -10.59
N VAL A 217 -12.32 -18.91 -10.36
CA VAL A 217 -12.14 -17.89 -9.32
C VAL A 217 -11.38 -16.70 -9.91
N VAL A 218 -11.87 -15.49 -9.68
CA VAL A 218 -11.13 -14.25 -9.94
C VAL A 218 -10.33 -13.88 -8.69
N TYR A 219 -9.05 -13.63 -8.89
CA TYR A 219 -8.10 -13.26 -7.86
C TYR A 219 -7.52 -11.88 -8.17
N ALA A 220 -7.98 -10.84 -7.48
CA ALA A 220 -7.62 -9.46 -7.78
C ALA A 220 -6.60 -8.91 -6.77
N GLY A 221 -5.54 -8.29 -7.28
CA GLY A 221 -4.49 -7.68 -6.50
C GLY A 221 -4.43 -6.15 -6.61
N GLY A 222 -3.40 -5.56 -5.99
CA GLY A 222 -3.14 -4.13 -6.00
C GLY A 222 -2.92 -3.54 -7.41
N GLY A 223 -2.54 -4.37 -8.39
CA GLY A 223 -2.40 -3.93 -9.78
C GLY A 223 -3.70 -3.41 -10.41
N VAL A 224 -4.86 -3.90 -9.96
CA VAL A 224 -6.16 -3.35 -10.38
C VAL A 224 -6.33 -1.92 -9.87
N ILE A 225 -5.99 -1.67 -8.60
CA ILE A 225 -6.08 -0.33 -7.99
C ILE A 225 -5.09 0.63 -8.65
N ASN A 226 -3.86 0.17 -8.91
CA ASN A 226 -2.82 0.98 -9.56
C ASN A 226 -3.14 1.31 -11.03
N SER A 227 -3.95 0.51 -11.70
CA SER A 227 -4.47 0.79 -13.05
C SER A 227 -5.55 1.89 -13.05
N GLY A 228 -6.03 2.30 -11.88
CA GLY A 228 -6.99 3.39 -11.69
C GLY A 228 -8.42 2.94 -11.42
N PRO A 229 -9.31 3.87 -11.02
CA PRO A 229 -10.69 3.57 -10.61
C PRO A 229 -11.50 2.86 -11.69
N GLN A 230 -11.27 3.17 -12.96
CA GLN A 230 -11.94 2.53 -14.08
C GLN A 230 -11.64 1.02 -14.16
N ALA A 231 -10.43 0.60 -13.79
CA ALA A 231 -10.07 -0.81 -13.76
C ALA A 231 -10.89 -1.59 -12.73
N SER A 232 -11.17 -1.00 -11.56
CA SER A 232 -12.05 -1.60 -10.54
C SER A 232 -13.51 -1.72 -11.02
N GLU A 233 -14.00 -0.73 -11.77
CA GLU A 233 -15.32 -0.81 -12.41
C GLU A 233 -15.37 -1.91 -13.46
N LEU A 234 -14.33 -2.03 -14.30
CA LEU A 234 -14.21 -3.07 -15.31
C LEU A 234 -14.12 -4.47 -14.66
N LEU A 235 -13.35 -4.61 -13.58
CA LEU A 235 -13.29 -5.85 -12.79
C LEU A 235 -14.68 -6.22 -12.27
N THR A 236 -15.39 -5.26 -11.69
CA THR A 236 -16.75 -5.48 -11.16
C THR A 236 -17.71 -5.93 -12.26
N ARG A 237 -17.65 -5.29 -13.43
CA ARG A 237 -18.47 -5.68 -14.60
C ARG A 237 -18.09 -7.07 -15.10
N PHE A 238 -16.81 -7.40 -15.15
CA PHE A 238 -16.32 -8.71 -15.59
C PHE A 238 -16.79 -9.83 -14.66
N VAL A 239 -16.57 -9.68 -13.37
CA VAL A 239 -16.97 -10.66 -12.35
C VAL A 239 -18.49 -10.88 -12.36
N ARG A 240 -19.28 -9.80 -12.40
CA ARG A 240 -20.75 -9.87 -12.44
C ARG A 240 -21.27 -10.47 -13.76
N LEU A 241 -20.65 -10.16 -14.90
CA LEU A 241 -21.01 -10.76 -16.19
C LEU A 241 -20.82 -12.27 -16.20
N LEU A 242 -19.72 -12.75 -15.61
CA LEU A 242 -19.42 -14.17 -15.52
C LEU A 242 -20.23 -14.88 -14.40
N GLY A 243 -20.67 -14.15 -13.37
CA GLY A 243 -21.34 -14.71 -12.20
C GLY A 243 -20.42 -15.52 -11.27
N VAL A 244 -19.12 -15.29 -11.32
CA VAL A 244 -18.08 -16.08 -10.62
C VAL A 244 -17.67 -15.47 -9.27
N PRO A 245 -17.10 -16.26 -8.34
CA PRO A 245 -16.53 -15.72 -7.11
C PRO A 245 -15.28 -14.88 -7.36
N CYS A 246 -15.15 -13.82 -6.57
CA CYS A 246 -13.99 -12.92 -6.55
C CYS A 246 -13.38 -12.83 -5.15
N THR A 247 -12.05 -12.93 -5.07
CA THR A 247 -11.28 -12.70 -3.86
C THR A 247 -10.20 -11.65 -4.11
N ASN A 248 -9.85 -10.90 -3.08
CA ASN A 248 -8.82 -9.87 -3.17
C ASN A 248 -7.61 -10.22 -2.29
N THR A 249 -6.42 -9.77 -2.72
CA THR A 249 -5.26 -9.71 -1.81
C THR A 249 -5.45 -8.63 -0.77
N LEU A 250 -4.59 -8.61 0.26
CA LEU A 250 -4.51 -7.50 1.21
C LEU A 250 -4.37 -6.15 0.49
N MET A 251 -3.48 -6.06 -0.51
CA MET A 251 -3.27 -4.83 -1.29
C MET A 251 -4.35 -4.56 -2.32
N GLY A 252 -5.21 -5.53 -2.60
CA GLY A 252 -6.32 -5.43 -3.53
C GLY A 252 -7.67 -5.10 -2.88
N LEU A 253 -7.74 -4.94 -1.56
CA LEU A 253 -8.98 -4.59 -0.88
C LEU A 253 -9.57 -3.28 -1.42
N GLY A 254 -10.84 -3.32 -1.86
CA GLY A 254 -11.51 -2.23 -2.57
C GLY A 254 -11.40 -2.28 -4.10
N ALA A 255 -10.58 -3.16 -4.68
CA ALA A 255 -10.59 -3.39 -6.13
C ALA A 255 -11.91 -4.00 -6.62
N TYR A 256 -12.52 -4.84 -5.80
CA TYR A 256 -13.88 -5.35 -5.96
C TYR A 256 -14.71 -4.98 -4.72
N PRO A 257 -15.99 -4.59 -4.86
CA PRO A 257 -16.81 -4.15 -3.73
C PRO A 257 -16.95 -5.23 -2.66
N GLY A 258 -16.64 -4.88 -1.41
CA GLY A 258 -16.63 -5.82 -0.28
C GLY A 258 -18.01 -6.30 0.18
N SER A 259 -19.09 -5.58 -0.19
CA SER A 259 -20.48 -5.97 0.11
C SER A 259 -21.13 -6.82 -0.99
N ASP A 260 -20.48 -6.94 -2.16
CA ASP A 260 -21.05 -7.71 -3.28
C ASP A 260 -21.14 -9.21 -2.93
N PRO A 261 -22.27 -9.89 -3.23
CA PRO A 261 -22.46 -11.31 -2.92
C PRO A 261 -21.40 -12.25 -3.55
N GLN A 262 -20.80 -11.82 -4.67
CA GLN A 262 -19.74 -12.58 -5.33
C GLN A 262 -18.36 -12.40 -4.68
N PHE A 263 -18.21 -11.44 -3.75
CA PHE A 263 -17.00 -11.30 -2.95
C PHE A 263 -16.94 -12.37 -1.87
N ILE A 264 -15.87 -13.17 -1.88
CA ILE A 264 -15.70 -14.27 -0.94
C ILE A 264 -14.65 -13.99 0.14
N GLY A 265 -14.30 -12.69 0.32
CA GLY A 265 -13.34 -12.25 1.34
C GLY A 265 -11.92 -12.11 0.83
N MET A 266 -11.01 -11.77 1.74
CA MET A 266 -9.58 -11.70 1.46
C MET A 266 -8.99 -13.11 1.41
N LEU A 267 -8.00 -13.31 0.54
CA LEU A 267 -7.23 -14.54 0.37
C LEU A 267 -5.92 -14.47 1.17
N GLY A 268 -5.38 -15.64 1.54
CA GLY A 268 -4.04 -15.78 2.08
C GLY A 268 -4.01 -16.15 3.57
N MET A 269 -2.87 -15.93 4.24
CA MET A 269 -2.58 -16.40 5.60
C MET A 269 -3.70 -16.10 6.61
N HIS A 270 -4.24 -14.88 6.59
CA HIS A 270 -5.36 -14.46 7.43
C HIS A 270 -6.65 -14.21 6.63
N GLY A 271 -6.74 -14.84 5.45
CA GLY A 271 -7.91 -14.80 4.59
C GLY A 271 -9.10 -15.60 5.14
N THR A 272 -10.25 -15.44 4.50
CA THR A 272 -11.45 -16.20 4.86
C THR A 272 -11.32 -17.67 4.47
N TYR A 273 -12.02 -18.53 5.19
CA TYR A 273 -12.05 -19.98 4.93
C TYR A 273 -12.53 -20.29 3.51
N GLU A 274 -13.65 -19.68 3.11
CA GLU A 274 -14.22 -19.84 1.77
C GLU A 274 -13.31 -19.34 0.65
N ALA A 275 -12.58 -18.22 0.83
CA ALA A 275 -11.66 -17.71 -0.17
C ALA A 275 -10.46 -18.65 -0.38
N ASN A 276 -9.87 -19.12 0.70
CA ASN A 276 -8.72 -20.02 0.64
C ASN A 276 -9.10 -21.40 0.07
N LEU A 277 -10.26 -21.95 0.45
CA LEU A 277 -10.73 -23.23 -0.11
C LEU A 277 -11.20 -23.09 -1.57
N ALA A 278 -11.81 -21.97 -1.94
CA ALA A 278 -12.14 -21.71 -3.32
C ALA A 278 -10.89 -21.64 -4.20
N MET A 279 -9.85 -20.98 -3.73
CA MET A 279 -8.57 -20.91 -4.42
C MET A 279 -7.91 -22.30 -4.56
N TYR A 280 -7.91 -23.11 -3.51
CA TYR A 280 -7.36 -24.46 -3.54
C TYR A 280 -8.10 -25.40 -4.51
N ASN A 281 -9.43 -25.28 -4.59
CA ASN A 281 -10.30 -26.20 -5.34
C ASN A 281 -10.72 -25.71 -6.73
N CYS A 282 -10.36 -24.50 -7.14
CA CYS A 282 -10.71 -23.98 -8.47
C CYS A 282 -10.05 -24.78 -9.60
N ASP A 283 -10.65 -24.76 -10.78
CA ASP A 283 -10.09 -25.35 -11.99
C ASP A 283 -9.53 -24.31 -12.97
N VAL A 284 -9.96 -23.06 -12.84
CA VAL A 284 -9.37 -21.90 -13.53
C VAL A 284 -9.23 -20.74 -12.56
N MET A 285 -8.00 -20.29 -12.38
CA MET A 285 -7.64 -19.10 -11.62
C MET A 285 -7.40 -17.93 -12.58
N ILE A 286 -8.14 -16.83 -12.39
CA ILE A 286 -7.98 -15.60 -13.17
C ILE A 286 -7.31 -14.57 -12.25
N ASN A 287 -5.98 -14.52 -12.29
CA ASN A 287 -5.21 -13.56 -11.52
C ASN A 287 -5.13 -12.22 -12.25
N VAL A 288 -5.61 -11.15 -11.63
CA VAL A 288 -5.60 -9.78 -12.16
C VAL A 288 -4.77 -8.89 -11.25
N GLY A 289 -3.54 -8.60 -11.65
CA GLY A 289 -2.64 -7.66 -10.95
C GLY A 289 -2.20 -8.10 -9.55
N ALA A 290 -2.02 -9.41 -9.32
CA ALA A 290 -1.47 -9.96 -8.09
C ALA A 290 -0.18 -10.75 -8.37
N ARG A 291 0.86 -10.51 -7.55
CA ARG A 291 2.22 -11.05 -7.77
C ARG A 291 2.50 -12.43 -7.19
N PHE A 292 1.52 -13.13 -6.67
CA PHE A 292 1.68 -14.39 -5.94
C PHE A 292 2.65 -14.27 -4.76
N ASP A 293 2.27 -13.42 -3.82
CA ASP A 293 3.01 -13.20 -2.57
C ASP A 293 3.04 -14.46 -1.69
N ASP A 294 4.12 -14.68 -0.94
CA ASP A 294 4.27 -15.85 -0.05
C ASP A 294 3.22 -15.90 1.06
N ARG A 295 2.74 -14.73 1.54
CA ARG A 295 1.64 -14.64 2.52
C ARG A 295 0.29 -15.05 1.93
N VAL A 296 0.19 -15.12 0.61
CA VAL A 296 -1.00 -15.60 -0.11
C VAL A 296 -0.85 -17.06 -0.51
N THR A 297 0.30 -17.44 -1.08
CA THR A 297 0.47 -18.78 -1.66
C THR A 297 0.60 -19.88 -0.62
N GLY A 298 1.18 -19.59 0.54
CA GLY A 298 1.57 -20.63 1.48
C GLY A 298 2.52 -21.63 0.80
N ARG A 299 2.31 -22.92 1.01
CA ARG A 299 3.10 -24.00 0.39
C ARG A 299 2.83 -24.06 -1.11
N LEU A 300 3.85 -23.79 -1.93
CA LEU A 300 3.72 -23.59 -3.38
C LEU A 300 3.21 -24.81 -4.15
N ASP A 301 3.63 -26.02 -3.80
CA ASP A 301 3.19 -27.28 -4.44
C ASP A 301 1.71 -27.61 -4.19
N GLU A 302 1.13 -27.01 -3.15
CA GLU A 302 -0.29 -27.12 -2.79
C GLU A 302 -1.09 -25.86 -3.10
N PHE A 303 -0.47 -24.84 -3.70
CA PHE A 303 -1.18 -23.63 -4.09
C PHE A 303 -1.99 -23.85 -5.37
N SER A 304 -3.31 -24.06 -5.22
CA SER A 304 -4.22 -24.30 -6.35
C SER A 304 -3.70 -25.34 -7.34
N PRO A 305 -3.41 -26.57 -6.89
CA PRO A 305 -2.62 -27.55 -7.65
C PRO A 305 -3.35 -28.06 -8.90
N ASN A 306 -4.67 -27.96 -8.94
CA ASN A 306 -5.50 -28.49 -10.02
C ASN A 306 -6.03 -27.43 -10.98
N SER A 307 -5.63 -26.17 -10.81
CA SER A 307 -6.13 -25.07 -11.65
C SER A 307 -5.21 -24.77 -12.84
N LYS A 308 -5.82 -24.39 -13.95
CA LYS A 308 -5.16 -23.60 -14.97
C LYS A 308 -5.11 -22.15 -14.52
N LYS A 309 -3.97 -21.50 -14.71
CA LYS A 309 -3.69 -20.16 -14.17
C LYS A 309 -3.49 -19.16 -15.29
N ILE A 310 -4.39 -18.18 -15.37
CA ILE A 310 -4.24 -16.98 -16.19
C ILE A 310 -3.62 -15.91 -15.29
N HIS A 311 -2.51 -15.31 -15.71
CA HIS A 311 -1.83 -14.25 -14.94
C HIS A 311 -1.73 -12.97 -15.75
N ILE A 312 -2.52 -11.97 -15.35
CA ILE A 312 -2.53 -10.63 -15.92
C ILE A 312 -1.68 -9.74 -15.02
N ASP A 313 -0.55 -9.26 -15.54
CA ASP A 313 0.34 -8.35 -14.83
C ASP A 313 1.02 -7.39 -15.79
N ILE A 314 1.21 -6.14 -15.37
CA ILE A 314 1.94 -5.14 -16.16
C ILE A 314 3.46 -5.33 -16.11
N ASP A 315 3.95 -6.03 -15.07
CA ASP A 315 5.37 -6.33 -14.86
C ASP A 315 5.70 -7.74 -15.38
N ALA A 316 6.29 -7.82 -16.56
CA ALA A 316 6.71 -9.08 -17.14
C ALA A 316 7.66 -9.89 -16.22
N SER A 317 8.39 -9.23 -15.31
CA SER A 317 9.28 -9.89 -14.37
C SER A 317 8.55 -10.61 -13.22
N SER A 318 7.27 -10.30 -13.00
CA SER A 318 6.40 -11.00 -12.05
C SER A 318 5.86 -12.32 -12.59
N ILE A 319 5.81 -12.48 -13.92
CA ILE A 319 5.30 -13.67 -14.57
C ILE A 319 6.25 -14.86 -14.32
N ASN A 320 5.68 -15.98 -13.88
CA ASN A 320 6.43 -17.22 -13.57
C ASN A 320 7.53 -17.05 -12.50
N LYS A 321 7.47 -15.99 -11.71
CA LYS A 321 8.48 -15.72 -10.68
C LYS A 321 8.31 -16.63 -9.46
N ASN A 322 7.11 -16.73 -8.92
CA ASN A 322 6.80 -17.52 -7.72
C ASN A 322 5.93 -18.74 -8.05
N VAL A 323 4.98 -18.59 -8.96
CA VAL A 323 4.04 -19.63 -9.40
C VAL A 323 4.11 -19.73 -10.92
N MET A 324 4.27 -20.95 -11.43
CA MET A 324 4.19 -21.21 -12.87
C MET A 324 2.74 -21.06 -13.33
N VAL A 325 2.52 -20.35 -14.44
CA VAL A 325 1.19 -20.10 -14.99
C VAL A 325 1.03 -20.69 -16.38
N ASP A 326 -0.21 -21.05 -16.72
CA ASP A 326 -0.53 -21.64 -18.02
C ASP A 326 -0.63 -20.57 -19.11
N LEU A 327 -1.22 -19.42 -18.78
CA LEU A 327 -1.39 -18.32 -19.71
C LEU A 327 -0.93 -16.99 -19.11
N PRO A 328 0.27 -16.51 -19.47
CA PRO A 328 0.74 -15.18 -19.10
C PRO A 328 0.12 -14.10 -20.01
N ILE A 329 -0.33 -13.00 -19.41
CA ILE A 329 -0.84 -11.83 -20.15
C ILE A 329 -0.15 -10.59 -19.59
N VAL A 330 0.85 -10.09 -20.31
CA VAL A 330 1.54 -8.84 -19.96
C VAL A 330 0.71 -7.67 -20.47
N GLY A 331 0.23 -6.83 -19.56
CA GLY A 331 -0.57 -5.66 -19.88
C GLY A 331 -1.14 -4.96 -18.66
N ASP A 332 -1.65 -3.76 -18.86
CA ASP A 332 -2.37 -3.01 -17.84
C ASP A 332 -3.69 -3.68 -17.49
N ALA A 333 -4.01 -3.79 -16.19
CA ALA A 333 -5.18 -4.53 -15.72
C ALA A 333 -6.50 -4.00 -16.31
N GLY A 334 -6.67 -2.68 -16.37
CA GLY A 334 -7.87 -2.06 -16.95
C GLY A 334 -8.00 -2.33 -18.44
N SER A 335 -6.91 -2.15 -19.19
CA SER A 335 -6.87 -2.43 -20.64
C SER A 335 -7.20 -3.89 -20.95
N VAL A 336 -6.58 -4.83 -20.20
CA VAL A 336 -6.82 -6.27 -20.39
C VAL A 336 -8.26 -6.66 -20.02
N LEU A 337 -8.80 -6.12 -18.94
CA LEU A 337 -10.21 -6.37 -18.56
C LEU A 337 -11.22 -5.84 -19.60
N GLU A 338 -10.92 -4.69 -20.22
CA GLU A 338 -11.74 -4.16 -21.32
C GLU A 338 -11.72 -5.10 -22.52
N ASP A 339 -10.52 -5.56 -22.93
CA ASP A 339 -10.36 -6.50 -24.05
C ASP A 339 -11.03 -7.85 -23.77
N LEU A 340 -10.92 -8.40 -22.55
CA LEU A 340 -11.61 -9.63 -22.15
C LEU A 340 -13.13 -9.49 -22.19
N LEU A 341 -13.67 -8.36 -21.70
CA LEU A 341 -15.12 -8.07 -21.78
C LEU A 341 -15.61 -7.97 -23.21
N ALA A 342 -14.82 -7.32 -24.09
CA ALA A 342 -15.15 -7.19 -25.50
C ALA A 342 -15.11 -8.55 -26.21
N ALA A 343 -14.07 -9.33 -26.01
CA ALA A 343 -13.90 -10.66 -26.61
C ALA A 343 -14.97 -11.65 -26.14
N TRP A 344 -15.33 -11.64 -24.85
CA TRP A 344 -16.38 -12.46 -24.28
C TRP A 344 -17.74 -12.23 -24.96
N LYS A 345 -18.11 -10.94 -25.10
CA LYS A 345 -19.35 -10.54 -25.76
C LYS A 345 -19.36 -10.86 -27.26
N ALA A 346 -18.24 -10.58 -27.95
CA ALA A 346 -18.15 -10.78 -29.41
C ALA A 346 -18.30 -12.26 -29.83
N ARG A 347 -17.90 -13.19 -28.92
CA ARG A 347 -17.98 -14.63 -29.16
C ARG A 347 -19.23 -15.29 -28.59
N ASP A 348 -20.10 -14.53 -27.94
CA ASP A 348 -21.34 -15.02 -27.28
C ASP A 348 -21.06 -16.19 -26.30
N LEU A 349 -19.94 -16.06 -25.55
CA LEU A 349 -19.49 -17.10 -24.63
C LEU A 349 -20.34 -17.13 -23.36
N GLN A 350 -20.51 -18.33 -22.81
CA GLN A 350 -21.23 -18.56 -21.56
C GLN A 350 -20.56 -19.67 -20.77
N LEU A 351 -20.59 -19.54 -19.44
CA LEU A 351 -20.18 -20.59 -18.52
C LEU A 351 -21.26 -21.68 -18.42
N ASP A 352 -20.83 -22.91 -18.09
CA ASP A 352 -21.74 -23.98 -17.69
C ASP A 352 -22.51 -23.60 -16.42
N GLN A 353 -23.73 -23.13 -16.56
CA GLN A 353 -24.58 -22.66 -15.46
C GLN A 353 -24.86 -23.74 -14.41
N LYS A 354 -24.88 -25.01 -14.80
CA LYS A 354 -25.09 -26.13 -13.87
C LYS A 354 -23.85 -26.34 -13.01
N ALA A 355 -22.69 -26.29 -13.63
CA ALA A 355 -21.39 -26.39 -12.91
C ALA A 355 -21.18 -25.18 -12.00
N LEU A 356 -21.46 -23.98 -12.48
CA LEU A 356 -21.32 -22.75 -11.70
C LEU A 356 -22.26 -22.74 -10.49
N LYS A 357 -23.50 -23.20 -10.64
CA LYS A 357 -24.44 -23.33 -9.50
C LYS A 357 -23.95 -24.34 -8.46
N ALA A 358 -23.37 -25.46 -8.89
CA ALA A 358 -22.79 -26.44 -7.98
C ALA A 358 -21.54 -25.89 -7.26
N TRP A 359 -20.75 -25.07 -7.97
CA TRP A 359 -19.58 -24.37 -7.39
C TRP A 359 -19.98 -23.39 -6.30
N TRP A 360 -21.00 -22.55 -6.55
CA TRP A 360 -21.54 -21.64 -5.55
C TRP A 360 -22.12 -22.37 -4.34
N ALA A 361 -22.82 -23.47 -4.55
CA ALA A 361 -23.35 -24.28 -3.43
C ALA A 361 -22.21 -24.79 -2.51
N GLN A 362 -21.08 -25.17 -3.08
CA GLN A 362 -19.90 -25.58 -2.31
C GLN A 362 -19.26 -24.39 -1.55
N ILE A 363 -19.17 -23.23 -2.19
CA ILE A 363 -18.65 -22.00 -1.53
C ILE A 363 -19.58 -21.58 -0.40
N ASP A 364 -20.89 -21.65 -0.59
CA ASP A 364 -21.87 -21.30 0.43
C ASP A 364 -21.83 -22.25 1.63
N GLU A 365 -21.53 -23.53 1.42
CA GLU A 365 -21.26 -24.49 2.51
C GLU A 365 -20.02 -24.06 3.34
N TRP A 366 -18.95 -23.63 2.67
CA TRP A 366 -17.75 -23.13 3.37
C TRP A 366 -18.03 -21.81 4.10
N ARG A 367 -18.75 -20.90 3.44
CA ARG A 367 -19.16 -19.60 4.03
C ARG A 367 -20.05 -19.76 5.27
N ALA A 368 -20.87 -20.81 5.31
CA ALA A 368 -21.73 -21.13 6.44
C ALA A 368 -20.97 -21.46 7.74
N ARG A 369 -19.65 -21.71 7.67
CA ARG A 369 -18.81 -21.85 8.86
C ARG A 369 -18.61 -20.55 9.63
N ASP A 370 -18.84 -19.40 8.97
CA ASP A 370 -18.69 -18.06 9.56
C ASP A 370 -17.35 -17.90 10.29
N CYS A 371 -16.25 -18.10 9.53
CA CYS A 371 -14.90 -18.20 10.07
C CYS A 371 -14.38 -16.96 10.82
N LEU A 372 -15.06 -15.83 10.68
CA LEU A 372 -14.76 -14.58 11.38
C LEU A 372 -15.66 -14.36 12.59
N LYS A 373 -16.48 -15.35 12.97
CA LYS A 373 -17.35 -15.26 14.12
C LYS A 373 -16.56 -15.12 15.43
N TYR A 374 -16.99 -14.20 16.27
CA TYR A 374 -16.49 -14.01 17.63
C TYR A 374 -17.68 -13.74 18.58
N GLU A 375 -17.47 -13.88 19.87
CA GLU A 375 -18.47 -13.57 20.88
C GLU A 375 -17.93 -12.50 21.84
N GLN A 376 -18.62 -11.36 21.93
CA GLN A 376 -18.39 -10.34 22.94
C GLN A 376 -19.31 -10.64 24.12
N LYS A 377 -18.77 -11.19 25.22
CA LYS A 377 -19.58 -11.69 26.36
C LYS A 377 -19.53 -10.81 27.61
N ASP A 378 -18.46 -10.07 27.79
CA ASP A 378 -18.19 -9.29 29.00
C ASP A 378 -17.74 -7.86 28.65
N GLN A 379 -17.28 -7.12 29.65
CA GLN A 379 -16.82 -5.74 29.48
C GLN A 379 -15.43 -5.62 28.86
N ILE A 380 -14.67 -6.72 28.76
CA ILE A 380 -13.35 -6.71 28.11
C ILE A 380 -13.58 -6.65 26.61
N ILE A 381 -13.13 -5.59 25.98
CA ILE A 381 -13.32 -5.37 24.56
C ILE A 381 -12.47 -6.38 23.76
N LYS A 382 -13.10 -7.15 22.89
CA LYS A 382 -12.35 -7.96 21.91
C LYS A 382 -11.85 -7.07 20.77
N PRO A 383 -10.61 -7.27 20.28
CA PRO A 383 -10.08 -6.51 19.13
C PRO A 383 -11.00 -6.58 17.91
N GLN A 384 -11.54 -7.78 17.61
CA GLN A 384 -12.50 -8.01 16.53
C GLN A 384 -13.76 -7.15 16.71
N HIS A 385 -14.26 -7.03 17.95
CA HIS A 385 -15.41 -6.22 18.27
C HIS A 385 -15.11 -4.73 18.07
N ALA A 386 -13.98 -4.25 18.58
CA ALA A 386 -13.56 -2.86 18.42
C ALA A 386 -13.50 -2.44 16.93
N ILE A 387 -12.86 -3.26 16.09
CA ILE A 387 -12.74 -2.99 14.66
C ILE A 387 -14.09 -3.09 13.94
N LYS A 388 -14.90 -4.10 14.26
CA LYS A 388 -16.23 -4.25 13.65
C LYS A 388 -17.16 -3.08 13.99
N ARG A 389 -17.17 -2.62 15.26
CA ARG A 389 -17.95 -1.45 15.66
C ARG A 389 -17.45 -0.18 14.97
N LEU A 390 -16.13 0.01 14.88
CA LEU A 390 -15.54 1.12 14.15
C LEU A 390 -16.04 1.14 12.68
N TYR A 391 -16.01 0.00 11.99
CA TYR A 391 -16.54 -0.12 10.63
C TYR A 391 -18.02 0.23 10.56
N GLU A 392 -18.86 -0.38 11.41
CA GLU A 392 -20.32 -0.20 11.38
C GLU A 392 -20.75 1.26 11.63
N LEU A 393 -20.02 2.00 12.50
CA LEU A 393 -20.28 3.39 12.82
C LEU A 393 -19.73 4.39 11.79
N THR A 394 -18.78 3.95 10.94
CA THR A 394 -18.09 4.87 10.00
C THR A 394 -18.40 4.60 8.53
N ARG A 395 -18.93 3.42 8.16
CA ARG A 395 -19.07 2.98 6.76
C ARG A 395 -19.84 3.97 5.87
N GLU A 396 -20.87 4.64 6.41
CA GLU A 396 -21.66 5.62 5.65
C GLU A 396 -20.89 6.92 5.34
N ARG A 397 -19.78 7.16 6.04
CA ARG A 397 -18.86 8.27 5.77
C ARG A 397 -17.76 7.91 4.77
N GLU A 398 -17.71 6.67 4.31
CA GLU A 398 -16.69 6.14 3.38
C GLU A 398 -15.25 6.54 3.80
N PRO A 399 -14.78 6.19 5.01
CA PRO A 399 -13.51 6.67 5.51
C PRO A 399 -12.34 6.20 4.68
N TYR A 400 -11.25 6.96 4.72
CA TYR A 400 -9.94 6.47 4.34
C TYR A 400 -9.31 5.77 5.54
N ILE A 401 -8.89 4.55 5.34
CA ILE A 401 -8.27 3.73 6.38
C ILE A 401 -6.78 3.57 6.07
N THR A 402 -5.94 4.00 6.99
CA THR A 402 -4.54 3.59 7.05
C THR A 402 -4.35 2.60 8.18
N THR A 403 -3.32 1.78 8.13
CA THR A 403 -3.00 0.89 9.24
C THR A 403 -1.51 0.88 9.53
N GLU A 404 -1.20 0.76 10.79
CA GLU A 404 0.08 0.23 11.24
C GLU A 404 0.17 -1.28 10.96
N VAL A 405 1.34 -1.91 11.20
CA VAL A 405 1.55 -3.34 10.92
C VAL A 405 1.49 -4.18 12.20
N GLY A 406 0.67 -5.22 12.16
CA GLY A 406 0.45 -6.15 13.27
C GLY A 406 -0.91 -6.84 13.21
N GLN A 407 -1.37 -7.40 14.35
CA GLN A 407 -2.70 -8.04 14.42
C GLN A 407 -3.84 -7.08 14.05
N HIS A 408 -3.75 -5.82 14.46
CA HIS A 408 -4.73 -4.77 14.14
C HIS A 408 -4.90 -4.57 12.63
N GLN A 409 -3.84 -4.68 11.85
CA GLN A 409 -3.85 -4.66 10.38
C GLN A 409 -4.71 -5.80 9.83
N MET A 410 -4.50 -7.02 10.34
CA MET A 410 -5.23 -8.19 9.88
C MET A 410 -6.70 -8.13 10.28
N TRP A 411 -7.03 -7.73 11.52
CA TRP A 411 -8.42 -7.52 11.93
C TRP A 411 -9.09 -6.43 11.11
N ALA A 412 -8.40 -5.33 10.81
CA ALA A 412 -8.92 -4.30 9.92
C ALA A 412 -9.24 -4.86 8.52
N ALA A 413 -8.31 -5.62 7.94
CA ALA A 413 -8.51 -6.26 6.63
C ALA A 413 -9.67 -7.28 6.61
N GLN A 414 -9.92 -7.97 7.74
CA GLN A 414 -10.99 -8.96 7.87
C GLN A 414 -12.38 -8.34 8.09
N TYR A 415 -12.47 -7.27 8.89
CA TYR A 415 -13.76 -6.74 9.35
C TYR A 415 -14.22 -5.47 8.64
N PHE A 416 -13.31 -4.71 7.97
CA PHE A 416 -13.73 -3.63 7.10
C PHE A 416 -14.11 -4.16 5.72
N LYS A 417 -15.19 -3.60 5.16
CA LYS A 417 -15.60 -3.85 3.78
C LYS A 417 -15.35 -2.59 2.97
N PHE A 418 -14.47 -2.66 2.01
CA PHE A 418 -14.14 -1.55 1.11
C PHE A 418 -14.96 -1.66 -0.17
N GLU A 419 -15.76 -0.62 -0.44
CA GLU A 419 -16.64 -0.57 -1.62
C GLU A 419 -15.96 0.05 -2.84
N LYS A 420 -14.87 0.79 -2.61
CA LYS A 420 -14.16 1.58 -3.62
C LYS A 420 -12.65 1.39 -3.49
N PRO A 421 -11.90 1.50 -4.61
CA PRO A 421 -10.44 1.55 -4.57
C PRO A 421 -9.95 2.80 -3.82
N ASN A 422 -8.66 2.81 -3.48
CA ASN A 422 -7.97 3.94 -2.86
C ASN A 422 -8.52 4.37 -1.48
N ARG A 423 -9.18 3.44 -0.74
CA ARG A 423 -9.70 3.66 0.62
C ARG A 423 -8.93 2.89 1.68
N TRP A 424 -8.04 2.00 1.26
CA TRP A 424 -7.24 1.14 2.11
C TRP A 424 -5.75 1.37 1.84
N MET A 425 -5.00 1.82 2.83
CA MET A 425 -3.55 2.04 2.77
C MET A 425 -2.86 1.31 3.90
N THR A 426 -1.98 0.39 3.57
CA THR A 426 -1.24 -0.42 4.53
C THR A 426 0.10 -0.82 3.92
N SER A 427 1.11 -1.08 4.74
CA SER A 427 2.36 -1.68 4.31
C SER A 427 2.17 -3.20 4.21
N GLY A 428 1.96 -3.69 2.99
CA GLY A 428 1.67 -5.11 2.74
C GLY A 428 2.88 -5.93 2.32
N GLY A 429 3.77 -5.34 1.56
CA GLY A 429 4.95 -6.02 1.03
C GLY A 429 6.15 -6.01 1.96
N LEU A 430 6.48 -4.86 2.56
CA LEU A 430 7.59 -4.74 3.51
C LEU A 430 7.15 -5.01 4.95
N GLY A 431 5.91 -4.64 5.31
CA GLY A 431 5.42 -4.82 6.67
C GLY A 431 5.98 -3.80 7.66
N THR A 432 6.04 -2.54 7.27
CA THR A 432 6.69 -1.46 8.02
C THR A 432 5.82 -1.00 9.19
N MET A 433 6.22 -1.31 10.42
CA MET A 433 5.67 -0.66 11.62
C MET A 433 6.03 0.83 11.58
N GLY A 434 5.08 1.71 11.93
CA GLY A 434 5.25 3.17 11.83
C GLY A 434 4.78 3.77 10.50
N TYR A 435 4.19 2.97 9.60
CA TYR A 435 3.63 3.43 8.31
C TYR A 435 2.33 4.23 8.48
N GLY A 436 1.41 3.77 9.34
CA GLY A 436 -0.01 4.14 9.32
C GLY A 436 -0.27 5.63 9.57
N MET A 437 0.25 6.17 10.67
CA MET A 437 0.00 7.57 11.04
C MET A 437 0.62 8.58 10.05
N PRO A 438 1.88 8.47 9.60
CA PRO A 438 2.38 9.34 8.53
C PRO A 438 1.60 9.19 7.23
N ALA A 439 1.18 7.98 6.85
CA ALA A 439 0.32 7.78 5.69
C ALA A 439 -1.03 8.50 5.85
N ALA A 440 -1.64 8.44 7.05
CA ALA A 440 -2.87 9.18 7.37
C ALA A 440 -2.68 10.70 7.24
N LEU A 441 -1.52 11.23 7.65
CA LEU A 441 -1.15 12.63 7.43
C LEU A 441 -1.20 12.98 5.93
N GLY A 442 -0.59 12.16 5.09
CA GLY A 442 -0.59 12.36 3.64
C GLY A 442 -1.98 12.30 3.03
N VAL A 443 -2.79 11.32 3.45
CA VAL A 443 -4.20 11.18 3.03
C VAL A 443 -5.03 12.38 3.46
N GLN A 444 -4.95 12.79 4.74
CA GLN A 444 -5.72 13.92 5.25
C GLN A 444 -5.33 15.24 4.58
N ARG A 445 -4.05 15.37 4.20
CA ARG A 445 -3.59 16.54 3.43
C ARG A 445 -4.19 16.57 2.02
N ALA A 446 -4.35 15.40 1.39
CA ALA A 446 -4.97 15.28 0.07
C ALA A 446 -6.50 15.46 0.11
N HIS A 447 -7.14 15.03 1.20
CA HIS A 447 -8.59 15.00 1.39
C HIS A 447 -8.98 15.70 2.70
N PRO A 448 -8.94 17.05 2.76
CA PRO A 448 -9.11 17.81 4.01
C PRO A 448 -10.43 17.55 4.74
N ASP A 449 -11.50 17.33 3.98
CA ASP A 449 -12.87 17.16 4.51
C ASP A 449 -13.25 15.70 4.76
N ALA A 450 -12.38 14.75 4.43
CA ALA A 450 -12.65 13.34 4.58
C ALA A 450 -12.37 12.85 6.01
N LEU A 451 -13.09 11.82 6.43
CA LEU A 451 -12.74 11.06 7.63
C LEU A 451 -11.55 10.15 7.32
N VAL A 452 -10.43 10.39 7.98
CA VAL A 452 -9.20 9.57 7.86
C VAL A 452 -8.93 8.92 9.22
N ILE A 453 -8.82 7.60 9.22
CA ILE A 453 -8.60 6.81 10.42
C ILE A 453 -7.35 5.95 10.23
N ASP A 454 -6.40 6.10 11.12
CA ASP A 454 -5.28 5.18 11.27
C ASP A 454 -5.61 4.12 12.32
N ILE A 455 -5.58 2.85 11.95
CA ILE A 455 -5.77 1.72 12.87
C ILE A 455 -4.40 1.21 13.29
N ALA A 456 -4.08 1.43 14.54
CA ALA A 456 -2.74 1.24 15.09
C ALA A 456 -2.68 0.18 16.19
N GLY A 457 -1.50 -0.36 16.41
CA GLY A 457 -1.14 -1.03 17.66
C GLY A 457 -0.29 -0.09 18.53
N GLU A 458 -0.27 -0.33 19.84
CA GLU A 458 0.42 0.54 20.79
C GLU A 458 1.94 0.59 20.59
N ALA A 459 2.54 -0.49 20.10
CA ALA A 459 3.98 -0.53 19.82
C ALA A 459 4.33 0.13 18.48
N SER A 460 3.51 -0.11 17.45
CA SER A 460 3.79 0.39 16.10
C SER A 460 3.61 1.90 15.97
N ILE A 461 2.58 2.48 16.62
CA ILE A 461 2.35 3.93 16.60
C ILE A 461 3.53 4.71 17.19
N LEU A 462 4.26 4.14 18.16
CA LEU A 462 5.40 4.79 18.79
C LEU A 462 6.60 4.95 17.84
N MET A 463 6.66 4.22 16.74
CA MET A 463 7.80 4.30 15.80
C MET A 463 7.85 5.61 15.02
N ASN A 464 6.70 6.26 14.78
CA ASN A 464 6.60 7.55 14.12
C ASN A 464 5.70 8.54 14.88
N ILE A 465 5.62 8.39 16.20
CA ILE A 465 4.76 9.23 17.05
C ILE A 465 5.06 10.74 16.94
N GLN A 466 6.29 11.12 16.59
CA GLN A 466 6.69 12.51 16.39
C GLN A 466 5.88 13.20 15.27
N GLU A 467 5.33 12.46 14.32
CA GLU A 467 4.51 13.04 13.24
C GLU A 467 3.17 13.57 13.74
N LEU A 468 2.75 13.23 14.96
CA LEU A 468 1.61 13.86 15.61
C LEU A 468 1.82 15.37 15.79
N SER A 469 3.07 15.82 15.99
CA SER A 469 3.44 17.24 15.98
C SER A 469 3.20 17.90 14.61
N CYS A 470 3.45 17.17 13.51
CA CYS A 470 3.15 17.63 12.17
C CYS A 470 1.63 17.73 11.95
N ILE A 471 0.89 16.68 12.31
CA ILE A 471 -0.56 16.62 12.23
C ILE A 471 -1.20 17.81 12.99
N ALA A 472 -0.72 18.09 14.19
CA ALA A 472 -1.19 19.22 14.99
C ALA A 472 -0.84 20.59 14.36
N GLN A 473 0.39 20.74 13.86
CA GLN A 473 0.86 21.98 13.21
C GLN A 473 -0.01 22.38 12.03
N TYR A 474 -0.46 21.42 11.21
CA TYR A 474 -1.27 21.68 10.02
C TYR A 474 -2.77 21.51 10.26
N ASN A 475 -3.20 21.35 11.53
CA ASN A 475 -4.60 21.15 11.93
C ASN A 475 -5.31 20.05 11.14
N LEU A 476 -4.65 18.91 10.96
CA LEU A 476 -5.19 17.76 10.25
C LEU A 476 -6.00 16.90 11.22
N PRO A 477 -7.33 16.71 11.03
CA PRO A 477 -8.20 16.01 11.98
C PRO A 477 -8.10 14.48 11.91
N VAL A 478 -6.91 13.94 11.75
CA VAL A 478 -6.64 12.49 11.70
C VAL A 478 -7.11 11.81 12.98
N LYS A 479 -7.72 10.64 12.85
CA LYS A 479 -8.13 9.77 13.96
C LYS A 479 -7.20 8.59 14.05
N VAL A 480 -6.47 8.47 15.14
CA VAL A 480 -5.62 7.31 15.43
C VAL A 480 -6.37 6.40 16.40
N PHE A 481 -6.77 5.22 15.93
CA PHE A 481 -7.49 4.21 16.71
C PHE A 481 -6.52 3.11 17.13
N ILE A 482 -6.04 3.16 18.39
CA ILE A 482 -5.10 2.19 18.94
C ILE A 482 -5.85 0.97 19.48
N VAL A 483 -5.58 -0.20 18.92
CA VAL A 483 -6.00 -1.50 19.45
C VAL A 483 -4.93 -1.97 20.43
N ASN A 484 -5.06 -1.54 21.69
CA ASN A 484 -4.04 -1.68 22.73
C ASN A 484 -4.22 -2.99 23.51
N ASN A 485 -3.43 -4.00 23.19
CA ASN A 485 -3.38 -5.27 23.92
C ASN A 485 -2.10 -5.43 24.76
N GLN A 486 -1.24 -4.42 24.82
CA GLN A 486 0.06 -4.39 25.51
C GLN A 486 1.09 -5.40 24.98
N TRP A 487 0.93 -5.87 23.76
CA TRP A 487 1.83 -6.81 23.13
C TRP A 487 2.20 -6.36 21.70
N MET A 488 3.40 -6.69 21.27
CA MET A 488 3.64 -6.84 19.84
C MET A 488 2.87 -8.09 19.37
N GLY A 489 1.57 -7.89 19.15
CA GLY A 489 0.58 -8.96 19.15
C GLY A 489 0.82 -10.05 18.11
N MET A 490 1.30 -9.71 16.89
CA MET A 490 1.61 -10.72 15.88
C MET A 490 2.85 -11.54 16.27
N VAL A 491 3.88 -10.93 16.86
CA VAL A 491 5.07 -11.62 17.39
C VAL A 491 4.65 -12.57 18.52
N ARG A 492 3.81 -12.09 19.46
CA ARG A 492 3.26 -12.94 20.52
C ARG A 492 2.51 -14.15 19.95
N GLN A 493 1.62 -13.94 18.97
CA GLN A 493 0.84 -15.00 18.33
C GLN A 493 1.75 -16.09 17.73
N TRP A 494 2.84 -15.70 17.07
CA TRP A 494 3.78 -16.65 16.51
C TRP A 494 4.59 -17.38 17.58
N GLN A 495 5.00 -16.69 18.64
CA GLN A 495 5.63 -17.31 19.80
C GLN A 495 4.70 -18.32 20.48
N GLU A 496 3.41 -18.02 20.56
CA GLU A 496 2.40 -18.94 21.11
C GLU A 496 2.22 -20.18 20.24
N LEU A 497 1.91 -19.96 18.96
CA LEU A 497 1.50 -21.04 18.06
C LEU A 497 2.68 -21.88 17.56
N LEU A 498 3.85 -21.26 17.34
CA LEU A 498 4.98 -21.89 16.66
C LEU A 498 6.17 -22.19 17.59
N HIS A 499 6.31 -21.45 18.68
CA HIS A 499 7.46 -21.56 19.58
C HIS A 499 7.09 -22.02 20.99
N GLY A 500 5.93 -22.71 21.15
CA GLY A 500 5.51 -23.33 22.41
C GLY A 500 5.27 -22.34 23.55
N GLY A 501 4.81 -21.11 23.24
CA GLY A 501 4.52 -20.08 24.23
C GLY A 501 5.77 -19.50 24.91
N ARG A 502 6.92 -19.61 24.29
CA ARG A 502 8.16 -18.98 24.79
C ARG A 502 8.18 -17.51 24.36
N TYR A 503 7.45 -16.68 25.13
CA TYR A 503 7.36 -15.25 24.89
C TYR A 503 8.67 -14.56 25.26
N SER A 504 9.35 -13.98 24.27
CA SER A 504 10.60 -13.24 24.46
C SER A 504 10.48 -11.86 23.82
N GLU A 505 10.70 -10.80 24.62
CA GLU A 505 10.76 -9.41 24.20
C GLU A 505 9.55 -8.92 23.36
N SER A 506 8.36 -9.50 23.57
CA SER A 506 7.14 -9.15 22.83
C SER A 506 6.08 -8.44 23.71
N TYR A 507 6.26 -8.42 25.04
CA TYR A 507 5.38 -7.70 25.96
C TYR A 507 5.88 -6.28 26.23
N THR A 508 5.01 -5.30 26.03
CA THR A 508 5.31 -3.87 26.22
C THR A 508 4.96 -3.44 27.65
N ALA A 509 5.83 -3.75 28.62
CA ALA A 509 5.58 -3.55 30.04
C ALA A 509 5.43 -2.06 30.45
N SER A 510 6.07 -1.15 29.72
CA SER A 510 6.05 0.29 30.00
C SER A 510 5.61 1.08 28.77
N LEU A 511 4.30 1.30 28.65
CA LEU A 511 3.71 2.14 27.62
C LEU A 511 3.47 3.57 28.16
N PRO A 512 3.51 4.58 27.31
CA PRO A 512 3.05 5.91 27.70
C PRO A 512 1.54 5.89 27.98
N ASP A 513 1.08 6.84 28.80
CA ASP A 513 -0.34 7.17 28.85
C ASP A 513 -0.72 7.88 27.54
N PHE A 514 -1.38 7.20 26.64
CA PHE A 514 -1.68 7.72 25.30
C PHE A 514 -2.61 8.93 25.32
N VAL A 515 -3.46 9.08 26.35
CA VAL A 515 -4.30 10.27 26.53
C VAL A 515 -3.42 11.48 26.83
N LYS A 516 -2.54 11.38 27.82
CA LYS A 516 -1.59 12.47 28.14
C LYS A 516 -0.60 12.73 27.00
N LEU A 517 -0.21 11.68 26.29
CA LEU A 517 0.65 11.82 25.10
C LEU A 517 -0.05 12.65 24.02
N ALA A 518 -1.30 12.35 23.71
CA ALA A 518 -2.10 13.14 22.77
C ALA A 518 -2.18 14.62 23.18
N GLU A 519 -2.51 14.87 24.45
CA GLU A 519 -2.61 16.23 25.00
C GLU A 519 -1.29 17.00 24.90
N SER A 520 -0.15 16.32 25.12
CA SER A 520 1.18 16.94 25.00
C SER A 520 1.51 17.39 23.57
N PHE A 521 0.86 16.80 22.56
CA PHE A 521 0.95 17.18 21.16
C PHE A 521 -0.23 18.06 20.70
N HIS A 522 -1.04 18.60 21.61
CA HIS A 522 -2.22 19.41 21.34
C HIS A 522 -3.35 18.67 20.60
N ALA A 523 -3.32 17.34 20.59
CA ALA A 523 -4.38 16.47 20.12
C ALA A 523 -5.35 16.13 21.27
N VAL A 524 -6.48 15.50 20.95
CA VAL A 524 -7.43 14.99 21.93
C VAL A 524 -7.12 13.53 22.23
N GLY A 525 -7.04 13.18 23.51
CA GLY A 525 -6.89 11.80 23.97
C GLY A 525 -8.22 11.25 24.46
N ILE A 526 -8.61 10.08 23.98
CA ILE A 526 -9.83 9.36 24.44
C ILE A 526 -9.40 7.95 24.82
N ARG A 527 -9.82 7.47 26.01
CA ARG A 527 -9.61 6.08 26.43
C ARG A 527 -10.91 5.33 26.53
N CYS A 528 -10.93 4.11 26.01
CA CYS A 528 -12.02 3.18 26.12
C CYS A 528 -11.56 1.86 26.74
N GLU A 529 -12.19 1.46 27.85
CA GLU A 529 -11.83 0.25 28.63
C GLU A 529 -12.96 -0.77 28.69
N LYS A 530 -14.21 -0.35 28.37
CA LYS A 530 -15.40 -1.18 28.49
C LYS A 530 -16.17 -1.26 27.18
N ALA A 531 -16.71 -2.44 26.89
CA ALA A 531 -17.49 -2.68 25.69
C ALA A 531 -18.75 -1.82 25.60
N ASP A 532 -19.41 -1.56 26.73
CA ASP A 532 -20.64 -0.74 26.77
C ASP A 532 -20.41 0.73 26.42
N ASP A 533 -19.19 1.25 26.63
CA ASP A 533 -18.83 2.64 26.34
C ASP A 533 -18.27 2.83 24.91
N LEU A 534 -18.01 1.73 24.19
CA LEU A 534 -17.22 1.74 22.95
C LEU A 534 -17.85 2.59 21.85
N ASP A 535 -19.14 2.41 21.60
CA ASP A 535 -19.85 3.10 20.52
C ASP A 535 -19.88 4.62 20.74
N ASP A 536 -20.23 5.05 21.95
CA ASP A 536 -20.32 6.48 22.30
C ASP A 536 -18.95 7.14 22.18
N LYS A 537 -17.88 6.46 22.62
CA LYS A 537 -16.51 6.98 22.53
C LYS A 537 -15.97 6.98 21.11
N ILE A 538 -16.32 6.00 20.27
CA ILE A 538 -16.00 6.03 18.82
C ILE A 538 -16.69 7.25 18.19
N MET A 539 -17.97 7.50 18.50
CA MET A 539 -18.66 8.67 17.96
C MET A 539 -18.05 9.99 18.44
N GLU A 540 -17.63 10.09 19.71
CA GLU A 540 -16.88 11.23 20.25
C GLU A 540 -15.58 11.47 19.45
N MET A 541 -14.82 10.40 19.16
CA MET A 541 -13.63 10.49 18.33
C MET A 541 -13.93 11.04 16.93
N ILE A 542 -14.96 10.49 16.28
CA ILE A 542 -15.34 10.83 14.90
C ILE A 542 -15.81 12.29 14.79
N GLU A 543 -16.57 12.77 15.77
CA GLU A 543 -17.16 14.11 15.76
C GLU A 543 -16.19 15.20 16.22
N THR A 544 -15.11 14.85 16.87
CA THR A 544 -14.07 15.79 17.30
C THR A 544 -13.35 16.40 16.11
N PRO A 545 -13.41 17.75 15.89
CA PRO A 545 -12.80 18.40 14.71
C PRO A 545 -11.28 18.64 14.87
N LYS A 546 -10.60 17.80 15.63
CA LYS A 546 -9.17 17.86 15.93
C LYS A 546 -8.53 16.50 15.70
N PRO A 547 -7.20 16.40 15.64
CA PRO A 547 -6.54 15.12 15.74
C PRO A 547 -6.89 14.42 17.06
N VAL A 548 -7.14 13.12 16.98
CA VAL A 548 -7.51 12.30 18.15
C VAL A 548 -6.61 11.08 18.23
N ILE A 549 -6.11 10.76 19.42
CA ILE A 549 -5.62 9.43 19.77
C ILE A 549 -6.69 8.73 20.61
N PHE A 550 -7.22 7.65 20.09
CA PHE A 550 -8.19 6.79 20.74
C PHE A 550 -7.48 5.53 21.26
N ASP A 551 -7.29 5.46 22.57
CA ASP A 551 -6.65 4.31 23.25
C ASP A 551 -7.71 3.29 23.64
N CYS A 552 -7.91 2.26 22.80
CA CYS A 552 -8.85 1.17 23.04
C CYS A 552 -8.15 0.01 23.72
N LEU A 553 -8.37 -0.16 25.03
CA LEU A 553 -7.84 -1.30 25.77
C LEU A 553 -8.63 -2.55 25.42
N VAL A 554 -7.93 -3.54 24.85
CA VAL A 554 -8.56 -4.77 24.36
C VAL A 554 -8.00 -6.01 25.07
N SER A 555 -8.66 -7.15 24.87
CA SER A 555 -8.18 -8.46 25.36
C SER A 555 -6.75 -8.73 24.89
N LYS A 556 -5.92 -9.20 25.82
CA LYS A 556 -4.49 -9.45 25.60
C LYS A 556 -4.21 -10.77 24.89
N ASP A 557 -5.17 -11.70 24.93
CA ASP A 557 -4.95 -13.10 24.57
C ASP A 557 -5.51 -13.48 23.18
N GLU A 558 -6.14 -12.53 22.49
CA GLU A 558 -6.74 -12.78 21.19
C GLU A 558 -5.67 -12.96 20.10
N ASN A 559 -5.88 -13.96 19.25
CA ASN A 559 -5.10 -14.20 18.05
C ASN A 559 -5.92 -13.92 16.78
N CYS A 560 -5.23 -13.59 15.69
CA CYS A 560 -5.86 -13.43 14.39
C CYS A 560 -6.15 -14.80 13.77
N PHE A 561 -7.42 -15.15 13.68
CA PHE A 561 -7.92 -16.30 12.95
C PHE A 561 -8.89 -15.86 11.86
N PRO A 562 -9.02 -16.62 10.75
CA PRO A 562 -8.24 -17.78 10.36
C PRO A 562 -6.74 -17.51 10.21
N MET A 563 -5.93 -18.55 10.29
CA MET A 563 -4.49 -18.47 10.04
C MET A 563 -4.02 -19.73 9.30
N ILE A 564 -3.35 -19.56 8.17
CA ILE A 564 -2.57 -20.62 7.53
C ILE A 564 -1.18 -20.61 8.16
N PRO A 565 -0.77 -21.65 8.90
CA PRO A 565 0.59 -21.72 9.42
C PRO A 565 1.62 -21.67 8.30
N SER A 566 2.79 -21.11 8.57
CA SER A 566 3.87 -21.02 7.58
C SER A 566 4.22 -22.40 7.03
N GLY A 567 4.34 -22.52 5.70
CA GLY A 567 4.59 -23.78 5.01
C GLY A 567 3.41 -24.77 4.98
N ALA A 568 2.22 -24.35 5.43
CA ALA A 568 1.00 -25.16 5.34
C ALA A 568 0.24 -24.86 4.04
N ALA A 569 -0.62 -25.80 3.63
CA ALA A 569 -1.55 -25.62 2.53
C ALA A 569 -2.82 -24.86 2.98
N HIS A 570 -3.58 -24.33 2.04
CA HIS A 570 -4.80 -23.56 2.31
C HIS A 570 -5.85 -24.34 3.11
N TYR A 571 -5.95 -25.64 2.93
CA TYR A 571 -6.89 -26.50 3.67
C TYR A 571 -6.42 -26.85 5.10
N GLU A 572 -5.16 -26.56 5.45
CA GLU A 572 -4.58 -26.77 6.78
C GLU A 572 -4.75 -25.55 7.70
N MET A 573 -5.66 -24.67 7.35
CA MET A 573 -5.96 -23.42 8.06
C MET A 573 -6.50 -23.66 9.47
N LEU A 574 -5.98 -22.91 10.44
CA LEU A 574 -6.50 -22.83 11.79
C LEU A 574 -7.67 -21.83 11.82
N LEU A 575 -8.82 -22.23 12.33
CA LEU A 575 -10.02 -21.39 12.42
C LEU A 575 -10.23 -20.79 13.82
N GLY A 576 -9.55 -21.29 14.80
CA GLY A 576 -9.66 -20.82 16.18
C GLY A 576 -8.62 -21.43 17.11
N PRO A 577 -8.58 -21.01 18.38
CA PRO A 577 -7.60 -21.49 19.37
C PRO A 577 -7.74 -23.00 19.69
N GLU A 578 -8.85 -23.62 19.33
CA GLU A 578 -9.12 -25.04 19.52
C GLU A 578 -8.46 -25.91 18.45
N ASP A 579 -8.18 -25.31 17.30
CA ASP A 579 -7.50 -25.96 16.19
C ASP A 579 -5.99 -25.95 16.46
N LYS A 580 -5.52 -26.91 17.22
CA LYS A 580 -4.08 -27.11 17.38
C LYS A 580 -3.51 -27.56 16.04
N ALA A 581 -2.39 -26.98 15.64
CA ALA A 581 -1.64 -27.45 14.49
C ALA A 581 -1.44 -28.98 14.63
N GLY A 582 -2.19 -29.75 13.87
CA GLY A 582 -2.23 -31.23 13.98
C GLY A 582 -0.94 -31.90 13.54
N LYS A 583 0.00 -31.14 12.99
CA LYS A 583 1.36 -31.51 12.66
C LYS A 583 2.32 -30.41 13.08
N PRO A 584 3.51 -30.73 13.60
CA PRO A 584 4.55 -29.72 13.77
C PRO A 584 4.81 -29.10 12.40
N ILE A 585 4.97 -27.78 12.38
CA ILE A 585 5.36 -27.04 11.18
C ILE A 585 6.62 -27.69 10.63
N SER A 586 6.67 -27.95 9.34
CA SER A 586 7.84 -28.52 8.69
C SER A 586 9.07 -27.62 8.91
N GLU A 587 10.27 -28.20 8.85
CA GLU A 587 11.51 -27.41 8.93
C GLU A 587 11.53 -26.29 7.88
N GLU A 588 11.02 -26.56 6.67
CA GLU A 588 10.86 -25.55 5.61
C GLU A 588 9.87 -24.44 6.01
N GLY A 589 8.76 -24.79 6.66
CA GLY A 589 7.79 -23.81 7.17
C GLY A 589 8.37 -22.94 8.28
N MET A 590 9.25 -23.47 9.12
CA MET A 590 9.95 -22.71 10.16
C MET A 590 10.98 -21.72 9.59
N VAL A 591 11.51 -21.98 8.41
CA VAL A 591 12.43 -21.04 7.73
C VAL A 591 11.69 -19.85 7.12
N LEU A 592 10.39 -19.98 6.85
CA LEU A 592 9.55 -18.92 6.28
C LEU A 592 8.91 -18.00 7.34
N VAL A 593 9.21 -18.19 8.61
CA VAL A 593 8.65 -17.43 9.76
C VAL A 593 9.56 -16.29 10.17
#